data_58db0c7a51c9ac7cb840d9c1532daa7b
#
_entry.id   58db0c7a51c9ac7cb840d9c1532daa7b
#
_cell.length_a   1.000
_cell.length_b   1.000
_cell.length_c   1.000
_cell.angle_alpha   90.00
_cell.angle_beta   90.00
_cell.angle_gamma   90.00
#
_symmetry.space_group_name_H-M   'P 1'
#
loop_
_entity.id
_entity.type
_entity.pdbx_description
1 polymer ?
#
loop_
_entity_poly.entity_id
_entity_poly.type
_entity_poly.pdbx_seq_one_letter_code
_entity_poly.pdbx_strand_id
1 'polypeptide(L)'
;MIEVFDKIRDLDEFIQISLLSEFYYCKRRCSLILLEGNNSDNVYTMEGTIQHSKVHSSQTEKRLDSAKIFNLELFSNNYSLIGKADCIECVKDKRGAYIDILDGYYNLYPVEYKHGKLRDEEEYKIQLCAQAICLEEMYNITIEKGYLYFINDNKRLEVRLSDELRQKVLFGIVEILKIISESKMYPPKYKKSCPKCSLYEKCAPKNENINGYIKNMWEEIL
;
A
#
# COMPACT_ATOMS: atom_id res chain seq x y z
N MET A 1 -13.71 0.62 -18.42
CA MET A 1 -12.88 1.31 -17.42
C MET A 1 -13.58 2.54 -16.85
N ILE A 2 -14.09 3.45 -17.68
CA ILE A 2 -14.81 4.67 -17.24
C ILE A 2 -16.04 4.33 -16.40
N GLU A 3 -16.88 3.36 -16.81
CA GLU A 3 -18.09 2.92 -16.06
C GLU A 3 -17.76 2.34 -14.64
N VAL A 4 -16.57 1.80 -14.44
CA VAL A 4 -16.16 1.28 -13.13
C VAL A 4 -15.77 2.42 -12.21
N PHE A 5 -15.10 3.46 -12.72
CA PHE A 5 -14.76 4.65 -11.94
C PHE A 5 -16.00 5.51 -11.61
N ASP A 6 -17.01 5.57 -12.50
CA ASP A 6 -18.27 6.24 -12.18
C ASP A 6 -19.02 5.54 -11.04
N LYS A 7 -19.00 4.20 -11.00
CA LYS A 7 -19.53 3.44 -9.85
C LYS A 7 -18.70 3.60 -8.57
N ILE A 8 -17.41 3.89 -8.66
CA ILE A 8 -16.53 4.13 -7.51
C ILE A 8 -16.89 5.47 -6.83
N ARG A 9 -17.21 6.50 -7.62
CA ARG A 9 -17.62 7.81 -7.08
C ARG A 9 -18.94 7.76 -6.30
N ASP A 10 -19.79 6.78 -6.58
CA ASP A 10 -21.06 6.55 -5.87
C ASP A 10 -20.88 5.74 -4.56
N LEU A 11 -19.70 5.17 -4.34
CA LEU A 11 -19.35 4.56 -3.07
C LEU A 11 -18.66 5.63 -2.23
N ASP A 12 -19.29 6.07 -1.15
CA ASP A 12 -18.69 6.99 -0.14
C ASP A 12 -17.47 6.38 0.60
N GLU A 13 -16.82 5.36 0.03
CA GLU A 13 -15.75 4.60 0.64
C GLU A 13 -14.41 4.83 -0.05
N PHE A 14 -13.46 5.39 0.71
CA PHE A 14 -12.07 5.50 0.27
C PHE A 14 -11.30 4.21 0.57
N ILE A 15 -10.47 3.79 -0.38
CA ILE A 15 -9.55 2.66 -0.23
C ILE A 15 -8.25 3.16 0.41
N GLN A 16 -7.84 2.50 1.48
CA GLN A 16 -6.52 2.72 2.08
C GLN A 16 -5.41 2.30 1.10
N ILE A 17 -4.44 3.17 0.86
CA ILE A 17 -3.29 2.89 -0.04
C ILE A 17 -2.57 1.60 0.38
N SER A 18 -2.46 1.31 1.67
CA SER A 18 -1.86 0.09 2.19
C SER A 18 -2.54 -1.19 1.72
N LEU A 19 -3.86 -1.16 1.46
CA LEU A 19 -4.60 -2.32 0.94
C LEU A 19 -4.14 -2.74 -0.46
N LEU A 20 -3.63 -1.81 -1.27
CA LEU A 20 -3.02 -2.16 -2.55
C LEU A 20 -1.78 -3.04 -2.36
N SER A 21 -0.91 -2.68 -1.42
CA SER A 21 0.23 -3.52 -1.06
C SER A 21 -0.21 -4.90 -0.57
N GLU A 22 -1.22 -4.96 0.31
CA GLU A 22 -1.77 -6.21 0.81
C GLU A 22 -2.38 -7.09 -0.29
N PHE A 23 -3.08 -6.49 -1.26
CA PHE A 23 -3.68 -7.19 -2.40
C PHE A 23 -2.62 -7.82 -3.30
N TYR A 24 -1.55 -7.08 -3.65
CA TYR A 24 -0.47 -7.58 -4.48
C TYR A 24 0.41 -8.59 -3.75
N TYR A 25 0.63 -8.41 -2.46
CA TYR A 25 1.27 -9.43 -1.63
C TYR A 25 0.46 -10.72 -1.61
N CYS A 26 -0.84 -10.66 -1.32
CA CYS A 26 -1.72 -11.83 -1.29
C CYS A 26 -3.21 -11.45 -1.32
N LYS A 27 -3.91 -11.79 -2.41
CA LYS A 27 -5.36 -11.52 -2.56
C LYS A 27 -6.20 -12.09 -1.41
N ARG A 28 -5.89 -13.31 -0.92
CA ARG A 28 -6.57 -13.93 0.24
C ARG A 28 -6.36 -13.10 1.50
N ARG A 29 -5.14 -12.62 1.76
CA ARG A 29 -4.84 -11.74 2.89
C ARG A 29 -5.67 -10.46 2.83
N CYS A 30 -5.70 -9.81 1.67
CA CYS A 30 -6.51 -8.60 1.46
C CYS A 30 -7.99 -8.86 1.74
N SER A 31 -8.57 -9.97 1.23
CA SER A 31 -9.97 -10.34 1.52
C SER A 31 -10.23 -10.58 3.01
N LEU A 32 -9.32 -11.26 3.71
CA LEU A 32 -9.44 -11.49 5.15
C LEU A 32 -9.39 -10.18 5.96
N ILE A 33 -8.53 -9.25 5.57
CA ILE A 33 -8.44 -7.94 6.21
C ILE A 33 -9.74 -7.15 6.01
N LEU A 34 -10.22 -7.09 4.77
CA LEU A 34 -11.40 -6.29 4.43
C LEU A 34 -12.72 -6.87 4.96
N LEU A 35 -12.95 -8.17 4.80
CA LEU A 35 -14.24 -8.78 5.09
C LEU A 35 -14.39 -9.26 6.53
N GLU A 36 -13.29 -9.59 7.18
CA GLU A 36 -13.31 -10.12 8.53
C GLU A 36 -12.68 -9.19 9.59
N GLY A 37 -12.23 -7.99 9.18
CA GLY A 37 -11.60 -7.02 10.09
C GLY A 37 -10.28 -7.52 10.71
N ASN A 38 -9.57 -8.41 10.03
CA ASN A 38 -8.41 -9.08 10.58
C ASN A 38 -7.12 -8.26 10.43
N ASN A 39 -6.87 -7.38 11.37
CA ASN A 39 -5.59 -6.70 11.55
C ASN A 39 -4.82 -7.35 12.72
N SER A 40 -4.38 -8.59 12.55
CA SER A 40 -3.52 -9.22 13.55
C SER A 40 -2.06 -8.88 13.29
N ASP A 41 -1.42 -8.29 14.30
CA ASP A 41 0.02 -8.07 14.29
C ASP A 41 0.76 -9.34 14.68
N ASN A 42 1.93 -9.55 14.08
CA ASN A 42 2.90 -10.53 14.54
C ASN A 42 4.23 -9.84 14.80
N VAL A 43 5.25 -10.57 15.28
CA VAL A 43 6.57 -10.00 15.61
C VAL A 43 7.14 -9.19 14.44
N TYR A 44 6.96 -9.63 13.20
CA TYR A 44 7.48 -8.95 12.01
C TYR A 44 6.72 -7.65 11.69
N THR A 45 5.40 -7.62 11.89
CA THR A 45 4.59 -6.40 11.70
C THR A 45 4.81 -5.41 12.84
N MET A 46 4.97 -5.89 14.09
CA MET A 46 5.27 -5.05 15.25
C MET A 46 6.66 -4.40 15.15
N GLU A 47 7.70 -5.13 14.74
CA GLU A 47 9.01 -4.55 14.47
C GLU A 47 8.92 -3.45 13.41
N GLY A 48 8.11 -3.67 12.37
CA GLY A 48 7.80 -2.70 11.33
C GLY A 48 7.24 -1.41 11.92
N THR A 49 6.20 -1.51 12.70
CA THR A 49 5.51 -0.37 13.32
C THR A 49 6.42 0.43 14.26
N ILE A 50 7.22 -0.25 15.10
CA ILE A 50 8.13 0.41 16.05
C ILE A 50 9.23 1.21 15.33
N GLN A 51 9.78 0.69 14.23
CA GLN A 51 10.82 1.39 13.49
C GLN A 51 10.23 2.56 12.67
N HIS A 52 9.03 2.41 12.10
CA HIS A 52 8.31 3.53 11.50
C HIS A 52 8.11 4.67 12.50
N SER A 53 7.69 4.39 13.72
CA SER A 53 7.49 5.43 14.74
C SER A 53 8.77 6.19 15.11
N LYS A 54 9.94 5.57 15.03
CA LYS A 54 11.25 6.24 15.28
C LYS A 54 11.67 7.18 14.16
N VAL A 55 11.27 6.91 12.93
CA VAL A 55 11.59 7.76 11.77
C VAL A 55 10.72 9.03 11.73
N HIS A 56 9.54 8.99 12.37
CA HIS A 56 8.51 10.02 12.24
C HIS A 56 8.43 11.03 13.39
N SER A 57 9.54 11.27 14.09
CA SER A 57 9.56 12.21 15.24
C SER A 57 9.47 13.69 14.85
N SER A 58 9.71 14.07 13.59
CA SER A 58 9.62 15.45 13.08
C SER A 58 8.67 15.53 11.89
N GLN A 59 7.76 16.52 11.90
CA GLN A 59 6.80 16.72 10.80
C GLN A 59 7.47 17.31 9.54
N THR A 60 8.53 18.12 9.71
CA THR A 60 9.19 18.80 8.59
C THR A 60 10.67 19.04 8.90
N GLU A 61 11.54 18.69 7.97
CA GLU A 61 12.96 19.05 7.98
C GLU A 61 13.24 19.98 6.81
N LYS A 62 13.83 21.16 7.04
CA LYS A 62 14.11 22.15 6.00
C LYS A 62 15.63 22.40 5.88
N ARG A 63 16.13 22.36 4.66
CA ARG A 63 17.51 22.74 4.26
C ARG A 63 17.46 23.87 3.23
N LEU A 64 18.61 24.35 2.77
CA LEU A 64 18.69 25.50 1.85
C LEU A 64 17.87 25.26 0.55
N ASP A 65 18.08 24.12 -0.12
CA ASP A 65 17.49 23.79 -1.42
C ASP A 65 16.58 22.56 -1.40
N SER A 66 16.30 22.01 -0.23
CA SER A 66 15.46 20.84 -0.07
C SER A 66 14.74 20.84 1.27
N ALA A 67 13.66 20.06 1.33
CA ALA A 67 12.95 19.79 2.58
C ALA A 67 12.44 18.35 2.58
N LYS A 68 12.03 17.87 3.77
CA LYS A 68 11.30 16.62 3.94
C LYS A 68 10.04 16.88 4.72
N ILE A 69 8.93 16.31 4.26
CA ILE A 69 7.66 16.33 4.98
C ILE A 69 7.38 14.87 5.36
N PHE A 70 7.15 14.62 6.64
CA PHE A 70 6.86 13.28 7.16
C PHE A 70 5.38 13.16 7.49
N ASN A 71 4.85 11.95 7.36
CA ASN A 71 3.46 11.61 7.71
C ASN A 71 2.40 12.47 6.99
N LEU A 72 2.69 12.88 5.75
CA LEU A 72 1.72 13.65 4.97
C LEU A 72 0.49 12.81 4.67
N GLU A 73 -0.68 13.30 5.05
CA GLU A 73 -1.94 12.69 4.67
C GLU A 73 -2.17 12.85 3.17
N LEU A 74 -2.53 11.74 2.52
CA LEU A 74 -2.74 11.64 1.09
C LEU A 74 -4.18 11.30 0.79
N PHE A 75 -4.72 11.92 -0.24
CA PHE A 75 -6.02 11.57 -0.78
C PHE A 75 -6.07 11.76 -2.30
N SER A 76 -6.96 11.00 -2.93
CA SER A 76 -7.35 11.20 -4.33
C SER A 76 -8.83 10.94 -4.44
N ASN A 77 -9.60 11.97 -4.82
CA ASN A 77 -11.03 11.87 -5.07
C ASN A 77 -11.29 11.12 -6.39
N ASN A 78 -10.43 11.33 -7.39
CA ASN A 78 -10.57 10.69 -8.70
C ASN A 78 -10.45 9.18 -8.63
N TYR A 79 -9.66 8.66 -7.69
CA TYR A 79 -9.41 7.22 -7.53
C TYR A 79 -9.91 6.67 -6.20
N SER A 80 -10.61 7.49 -5.39
CA SER A 80 -11.10 7.12 -4.05
C SER A 80 -10.01 6.51 -3.18
N LEU A 81 -8.82 7.11 -3.17
CA LEU A 81 -7.68 6.67 -2.38
C LEU A 81 -7.47 7.58 -1.18
N ILE A 82 -7.11 6.97 -0.06
CA ILE A 82 -6.68 7.68 1.15
C ILE A 82 -5.49 6.96 1.77
N GLY A 83 -4.61 7.68 2.42
CA GLY A 83 -3.47 7.09 3.12
C GLY A 83 -2.54 8.13 3.70
N LYS A 84 -1.33 7.68 4.00
CA LYS A 84 -0.30 8.54 4.57
C LYS A 84 1.04 8.17 3.92
N ALA A 85 1.81 9.19 3.51
CA ALA A 85 3.17 8.99 3.04
C ALA A 85 4.14 9.01 4.22
N ASP A 86 5.08 8.09 4.27
CA ASP A 86 6.12 8.07 5.29
C ASP A 86 6.97 9.33 5.22
N CYS A 87 7.41 9.69 3.99
CA CYS A 87 8.21 10.88 3.75
C CYS A 87 8.00 11.38 2.31
N ILE A 88 7.91 12.69 2.15
CA ILE A 88 8.00 13.37 0.85
C ILE A 88 9.28 14.19 0.83
N GLU A 89 10.20 13.86 -0.06
CA GLU A 89 11.37 14.70 -0.33
C GLU A 89 10.98 15.81 -1.31
N CYS A 90 11.23 17.03 -0.90
CA CYS A 90 10.90 18.25 -1.63
C CYS A 90 12.22 18.90 -2.11
N VAL A 91 12.40 19.06 -3.40
CA VAL A 91 13.57 19.72 -4.00
C VAL A 91 13.13 21.04 -4.66
N LYS A 92 13.72 22.17 -4.26
CA LYS A 92 13.35 23.49 -4.81
C LYS A 92 13.43 23.49 -6.33
N ASP A 93 12.33 23.85 -6.97
CA ASP A 93 12.24 24.11 -8.41
C ASP A 93 11.09 25.08 -8.67
N LYS A 94 11.34 26.17 -9.38
CA LYS A 94 10.32 27.18 -9.73
C LYS A 94 9.18 26.63 -10.59
N ARG A 95 9.36 25.47 -11.22
CA ARG A 95 8.36 24.78 -12.05
C ARG A 95 7.60 23.71 -11.27
N GLY A 96 7.98 23.47 -10.02
CA GLY A 96 7.32 22.50 -9.14
C GLY A 96 6.00 23.00 -8.56
N ALA A 97 5.45 22.24 -7.63
CA ALA A 97 4.26 22.62 -6.88
C ALA A 97 4.59 23.64 -5.79
N TYR A 98 3.68 24.58 -5.55
CA TYR A 98 3.75 25.43 -4.36
C TYR A 98 3.32 24.66 -3.13
N ILE A 99 4.17 24.62 -2.12
CA ILE A 99 3.95 23.90 -0.88
C ILE A 99 3.81 24.91 0.26
N ASP A 100 2.59 25.11 0.74
CA ASP A 100 2.25 26.14 1.71
C ASP A 100 3.11 26.04 2.99
N ILE A 101 3.24 24.85 3.57
CA ILE A 101 4.03 24.64 4.79
C ILE A 101 5.52 24.93 4.62
N LEU A 102 6.01 24.94 3.39
CA LEU A 102 7.42 25.24 3.04
C LEU A 102 7.61 26.65 2.51
N ASP A 103 6.52 27.34 2.17
CA ASP A 103 6.49 28.65 1.53
C ASP A 103 7.41 28.73 0.30
N GLY A 104 7.09 27.87 -0.70
CA GLY A 104 7.90 27.83 -1.92
C GLY A 104 7.51 26.74 -2.91
N TYR A 105 8.20 26.74 -4.06
CA TYR A 105 7.98 25.80 -5.16
C TYR A 105 8.96 24.64 -5.10
N TYR A 106 8.45 23.39 -5.21
CA TYR A 106 9.24 22.18 -5.07
C TYR A 106 8.78 21.07 -6.03
N ASN A 107 9.74 20.29 -6.53
CA ASN A 107 9.48 18.97 -7.06
C ASN A 107 9.34 17.99 -5.90
N LEU A 108 8.33 17.13 -5.96
CA LEU A 108 7.98 16.19 -4.89
C LEU A 108 8.39 14.76 -5.27
N TYR A 109 9.00 14.05 -4.33
CA TYR A 109 9.40 12.65 -4.48
C TYR A 109 8.92 11.85 -3.27
N PRO A 110 7.90 10.98 -3.42
CA PRO A 110 7.50 10.10 -2.32
C PRO A 110 8.61 9.10 -1.98
N VAL A 111 8.81 8.89 -0.69
CA VAL A 111 9.79 7.94 -0.14
C VAL A 111 9.06 7.03 0.84
N GLU A 112 8.96 5.78 0.52
CA GLU A 112 8.36 4.74 1.37
C GLU A 112 9.46 4.00 2.12
N TYR A 113 9.34 3.94 3.44
CA TYR A 113 10.30 3.24 4.30
C TYR A 113 9.91 1.78 4.47
N LYS A 114 10.85 0.88 4.23
CA LYS A 114 10.65 -0.57 4.35
C LYS A 114 11.63 -1.20 5.32
N HIS A 115 11.09 -2.10 6.14
CA HIS A 115 11.91 -2.93 6.99
C HIS A 115 12.57 -4.05 6.20
N GLY A 116 13.68 -4.52 6.72
CA GLY A 116 14.39 -5.64 6.17
C GLY A 116 15.46 -5.25 5.16
N LYS A 117 15.92 -6.25 4.42
CA LYS A 117 16.95 -6.09 3.39
C LYS A 117 16.34 -5.60 2.09
N LEU A 118 17.16 -4.97 1.26
CA LEU A 118 16.79 -4.51 -0.08
C LEU A 118 16.13 -5.65 -0.87
N ARG A 119 14.89 -5.43 -1.29
CA ARG A 119 14.11 -6.33 -2.15
C ARG A 119 13.35 -5.52 -3.18
N ASP A 120 13.30 -6.03 -4.39
CA ASP A 120 12.57 -5.43 -5.51
C ASP A 120 11.17 -6.06 -5.60
N GLU A 121 10.33 -5.81 -4.57
CA GLU A 121 8.99 -6.38 -4.45
C GLU A 121 7.96 -5.48 -5.15
N GLU A 122 7.09 -6.07 -5.94
CA GLU A 122 6.10 -5.33 -6.75
C GLU A 122 5.09 -4.58 -5.87
N GLU A 123 4.63 -5.19 -4.79
CA GLU A 123 3.68 -4.59 -3.85
C GLU A 123 4.18 -3.27 -3.24
N TYR A 124 5.48 -3.11 -3.03
CA TYR A 124 6.07 -1.88 -2.52
C TYR A 124 6.05 -0.76 -3.56
N LYS A 125 6.35 -1.11 -4.82
CA LYS A 125 6.28 -0.17 -5.94
C LYS A 125 4.86 0.30 -6.20
N ILE A 126 3.89 -0.60 -6.08
CA ILE A 126 2.46 -0.30 -6.22
C ILE A 126 2.02 0.70 -5.15
N GLN A 127 2.38 0.48 -3.89
CA GLN A 127 2.07 1.40 -2.80
C GLN A 127 2.68 2.79 -3.05
N LEU A 128 3.96 2.83 -3.41
CA LEU A 128 4.67 4.07 -3.74
C LEU A 128 4.03 4.81 -4.92
N CYS A 129 3.62 4.08 -5.96
CA CYS A 129 2.94 4.66 -7.12
C CYS A 129 1.56 5.23 -6.75
N ALA A 130 0.81 4.56 -5.89
CA ALA A 130 -0.47 5.07 -5.39
C ALA A 130 -0.29 6.37 -4.58
N GLN A 131 0.76 6.48 -3.77
CA GLN A 131 1.11 7.71 -3.06
C GLN A 131 1.41 8.84 -4.05
N ALA A 132 2.17 8.56 -5.11
CA ALA A 132 2.46 9.55 -6.14
C ALA A 132 1.20 10.01 -6.87
N ILE A 133 0.28 9.13 -7.22
CA ILE A 133 -1.02 9.46 -7.84
C ILE A 133 -1.82 10.44 -6.95
N CYS A 134 -1.86 10.20 -5.65
CA CYS A 134 -2.51 11.13 -4.71
C CYS A 134 -1.81 12.50 -4.70
N LEU A 135 -0.48 12.54 -4.61
CA LEU A 135 0.28 13.80 -4.64
C LEU A 135 0.09 14.57 -5.95
N GLU A 136 0.04 13.87 -7.08
CA GLU A 136 -0.21 14.47 -8.39
C GLU A 136 -1.56 15.18 -8.45
N GLU A 137 -2.60 14.55 -7.89
CA GLU A 137 -3.93 15.18 -7.79
C GLU A 137 -3.95 16.35 -6.80
N MET A 138 -3.38 16.17 -5.61
CA MET A 138 -3.36 17.18 -4.54
C MET A 138 -2.64 18.46 -4.97
N TYR A 139 -1.57 18.35 -5.75
CA TYR A 139 -0.70 19.47 -6.11
C TYR A 139 -0.70 19.84 -7.60
N ASN A 140 -1.50 19.13 -8.41
CA ASN A 140 -1.61 19.32 -9.86
C ASN A 140 -0.24 19.30 -10.58
N ILE A 141 0.54 18.24 -10.30
CA ILE A 141 1.88 18.00 -10.86
C ILE A 141 1.97 16.60 -11.44
N THR A 142 3.09 16.31 -12.12
CA THR A 142 3.44 14.94 -12.54
C THR A 142 4.68 14.48 -11.78
N ILE A 143 4.65 13.26 -11.26
CA ILE A 143 5.76 12.65 -10.52
C ILE A 143 6.25 11.42 -11.29
N GLU A 144 7.46 11.49 -11.84
CA GLU A 144 8.01 10.43 -12.69
C GLU A 144 8.68 9.31 -11.88
N LYS A 145 9.09 9.60 -10.64
CA LYS A 145 9.82 8.68 -9.78
C LYS A 145 9.57 8.91 -8.30
N GLY A 146 9.81 7.86 -7.53
CA GLY A 146 9.86 7.89 -6.08
C GLY A 146 10.91 6.91 -5.56
N TYR A 147 10.93 6.66 -4.28
CA TYR A 147 12.00 5.87 -3.67
C TYR A 147 11.47 4.91 -2.61
N LEU A 148 12.04 3.70 -2.59
CA LEU A 148 11.93 2.76 -1.47
C LEU A 148 13.21 2.86 -0.65
N TYR A 149 13.08 3.08 0.65
CA TYR A 149 14.22 3.15 1.57
C TYR A 149 14.19 1.97 2.52
N PHE A 150 15.23 1.13 2.47
CA PHE A 150 15.35 -0.08 3.29
C PHE A 150 16.19 0.23 4.52
N ILE A 151 15.53 0.32 5.67
CA ILE A 151 16.12 0.80 6.92
C ILE A 151 17.30 -0.10 7.37
N ASN A 152 17.14 -1.43 7.31
CA ASN A 152 18.15 -2.34 7.82
C ASN A 152 19.44 -2.35 6.98
N ASP A 153 19.32 -2.10 5.69
CA ASP A 153 20.48 -2.05 4.78
C ASP A 153 21.01 -0.62 4.58
N ASN A 154 20.28 0.39 5.08
CA ASN A 154 20.54 1.80 4.78
C ASN A 154 20.67 2.05 3.26
N LYS A 155 19.77 1.42 2.48
CA LYS A 155 19.80 1.48 1.01
C LYS A 155 18.53 2.08 0.45
N ARG A 156 18.68 2.79 -0.65
CA ARG A 156 17.63 3.44 -1.41
C ARG A 156 17.53 2.82 -2.79
N LEU A 157 16.30 2.48 -3.21
CA LEU A 157 15.97 2.03 -4.54
C LEU A 157 15.13 3.10 -5.23
N GLU A 158 15.57 3.62 -6.35
CA GLU A 158 14.77 4.49 -7.20
C GLU A 158 13.75 3.65 -7.97
N VAL A 159 12.50 4.09 -7.98
CA VAL A 159 11.38 3.46 -8.69
C VAL A 159 10.84 4.45 -9.71
N ARG A 160 10.92 4.09 -10.99
CA ARG A 160 10.24 4.83 -12.05
C ARG A 160 8.74 4.54 -12.02
N LEU A 161 7.92 5.58 -11.99
CA LEU A 161 6.46 5.49 -11.93
C LEU A 161 5.88 5.43 -13.37
N SER A 162 6.14 4.31 -14.03
CA SER A 162 5.73 4.07 -15.42
C SER A 162 4.21 3.93 -15.57
N ASP A 163 3.72 4.10 -16.78
CA ASP A 163 2.31 3.86 -17.11
C ASP A 163 1.87 2.43 -16.78
N GLU A 164 2.75 1.45 -16.97
CA GLU A 164 2.46 0.05 -16.59
C GLU A 164 2.22 -0.07 -15.07
N LEU A 165 3.05 0.59 -14.25
CA LEU A 165 2.89 0.57 -12.80
C LEU A 165 1.60 1.27 -12.38
N ARG A 166 1.26 2.39 -13.02
CA ARG A 166 0.00 3.10 -12.81
C ARG A 166 -1.21 2.24 -13.16
N GLN A 167 -1.17 1.53 -14.29
CA GLN A 167 -2.25 0.60 -14.66
C GLN A 167 -2.42 -0.52 -13.63
N LYS A 168 -1.34 -1.02 -13.03
CA LYS A 168 -1.43 -1.98 -11.92
C LYS A 168 -2.12 -1.38 -10.69
N VAL A 169 -1.81 -0.14 -10.32
CA VAL A 169 -2.55 0.55 -9.24
C VAL A 169 -4.03 0.59 -9.53
N LEU A 170 -4.44 1.03 -10.73
CA LEU A 170 -5.85 1.11 -11.14
C LEU A 170 -6.53 -0.26 -11.12
N PHE A 171 -5.87 -1.29 -11.63
CA PHE A 171 -6.36 -2.67 -11.56
C PHE A 171 -6.55 -3.13 -10.11
N GLY A 172 -5.59 -2.83 -9.23
CA GLY A 172 -5.68 -3.16 -7.81
C GLY A 172 -6.88 -2.49 -7.13
N ILE A 173 -7.14 -1.22 -7.41
CA ILE A 173 -8.31 -0.49 -6.92
C ILE A 173 -9.60 -1.20 -7.32
N VAL A 174 -9.77 -1.50 -8.62
CA VAL A 174 -10.95 -2.20 -9.14
C VAL A 174 -11.17 -3.56 -8.46
N GLU A 175 -10.11 -4.33 -8.29
CA GLU A 175 -10.22 -5.66 -7.66
C GLU A 175 -10.53 -5.58 -6.15
N ILE A 176 -9.98 -4.59 -5.45
CA ILE A 176 -10.32 -4.33 -4.04
C ILE A 176 -11.79 -3.94 -3.89
N LEU A 177 -12.30 -3.09 -4.76
CA LEU A 177 -13.72 -2.72 -4.78
C LEU A 177 -14.63 -3.92 -5.03
N LYS A 178 -14.24 -4.85 -5.90
CA LYS A 178 -14.96 -6.12 -6.08
C LYS A 178 -14.93 -7.00 -4.83
N ILE A 179 -13.83 -6.99 -4.08
CA ILE A 179 -13.79 -7.71 -2.79
C ILE A 179 -14.86 -7.14 -1.87
N ILE A 180 -14.96 -5.81 -1.77
CA ILE A 180 -15.93 -5.14 -0.89
C ILE A 180 -17.36 -5.35 -1.37
N SER A 181 -17.67 -4.99 -2.62
CA SER A 181 -19.04 -5.00 -3.16
C SER A 181 -19.65 -6.40 -3.32
N GLU A 182 -18.82 -7.40 -3.67
CA GLU A 182 -19.26 -8.78 -3.88
C GLU A 182 -19.01 -9.68 -2.67
N SER A 183 -18.44 -9.15 -1.58
CA SER A 183 -17.95 -9.95 -0.44
C SER A 183 -17.04 -11.10 -0.88
N LYS A 184 -16.18 -10.84 -1.86
CA LYS A 184 -15.39 -11.85 -2.55
C LYS A 184 -14.24 -12.34 -1.70
N MET A 185 -14.33 -13.56 -1.22
CA MET A 185 -13.25 -14.22 -0.49
C MET A 185 -12.40 -15.07 -1.45
N TYR A 186 -11.13 -14.65 -1.66
CA TYR A 186 -10.19 -15.44 -2.46
C TYR A 186 -9.80 -16.74 -1.74
N PRO A 187 -9.68 -17.89 -2.46
CA PRO A 187 -9.26 -19.16 -1.86
C PRO A 187 -7.81 -19.08 -1.35
N PRO A 188 -7.47 -19.82 -0.30
CA PRO A 188 -6.10 -19.92 0.18
C PRO A 188 -5.21 -20.56 -0.89
N LYS A 189 -3.99 -20.01 -1.08
CA LYS A 189 -2.96 -20.59 -1.93
C LYS A 189 -1.63 -20.49 -1.22
N TYR A 190 -1.03 -21.63 -0.90
CA TYR A 190 0.24 -21.67 -0.19
C TYR A 190 1.38 -21.05 -1.02
N LYS A 191 2.15 -20.16 -0.38
CA LYS A 191 3.36 -19.51 -0.91
C LYS A 191 4.51 -19.67 0.09
N LYS A 192 5.75 -19.56 -0.38
CA LYS A 192 6.95 -19.58 0.50
C LYS A 192 6.94 -18.47 1.58
N SER A 193 6.23 -17.38 1.36
CA SER A 193 6.07 -16.28 2.31
C SER A 193 5.00 -16.53 3.38
N CYS A 194 4.11 -17.52 3.21
CA CYS A 194 3.02 -17.80 4.14
C CYS A 194 3.45 -17.99 5.60
N PRO A 195 4.56 -18.71 5.93
CA PRO A 195 4.98 -18.89 7.32
C PRO A 195 5.33 -17.58 8.05
N LYS A 196 5.59 -16.49 7.33
CA LYS A 196 5.85 -15.15 7.89
C LYS A 196 4.61 -14.25 7.90
N CYS A 197 3.49 -14.73 7.38
CA CYS A 197 2.24 -13.97 7.30
C CYS A 197 1.56 -13.97 8.68
N SER A 198 1.16 -12.79 9.17
CA SER A 198 0.43 -12.66 10.44
C SER A 198 -0.93 -13.36 10.45
N LEU A 199 -1.50 -13.61 9.27
CA LEU A 199 -2.77 -14.32 9.11
C LEU A 199 -2.59 -15.82 8.77
N TYR A 200 -1.39 -16.39 8.98
CA TYR A 200 -1.11 -17.78 8.57
C TYR A 200 -2.06 -18.79 9.21
N GLU A 201 -2.23 -18.73 10.53
CA GLU A 201 -3.10 -19.65 11.28
C GLU A 201 -4.56 -19.55 10.83
N LYS A 202 -5.04 -18.31 10.68
CA LYS A 202 -6.43 -18.04 10.26
C LYS A 202 -6.69 -18.41 8.81
N CYS A 203 -5.72 -18.15 7.94
CA CYS A 203 -5.80 -18.48 6.52
C CYS A 203 -5.72 -19.97 6.26
N ALA A 204 -4.98 -20.73 7.10
CA ALA A 204 -4.71 -22.16 6.99
C ALA A 204 -4.37 -22.62 5.55
N PRO A 205 -3.36 -22.02 4.87
CA PRO A 205 -3.18 -22.17 3.43
C PRO A 205 -2.72 -23.54 2.97
N LYS A 206 -2.37 -24.45 3.89
CA LYS A 206 -2.03 -25.85 3.61
C LYS A 206 -3.22 -26.78 3.72
N ASN A 207 -4.36 -26.33 4.30
CA ASN A 207 -5.55 -27.13 4.42
C ASN A 207 -6.34 -27.07 3.10
N GLU A 208 -5.78 -27.66 2.05
CA GLU A 208 -6.39 -27.69 0.72
C GLU A 208 -7.66 -28.53 0.64
N ASN A 209 -7.97 -29.32 1.69
CA ASN A 209 -9.04 -30.31 1.66
C ASN A 209 -10.05 -30.17 2.82
N ILE A 210 -10.57 -28.95 3.05
CA ILE A 210 -11.67 -28.74 4.01
C ILE A 210 -12.87 -29.64 3.65
N ASN A 211 -13.19 -29.81 2.37
CA ASN A 211 -14.27 -30.68 1.92
C ASN A 211 -13.98 -32.16 2.20
N GLY A 212 -12.73 -32.59 2.07
CA GLY A 212 -12.32 -33.95 2.43
C GLY A 212 -12.35 -34.17 3.94
N TYR A 213 -11.91 -33.18 4.74
CA TYR A 213 -11.98 -33.27 6.20
C TYR A 213 -13.43 -33.32 6.70
N ILE A 214 -14.30 -32.47 6.19
CA ILE A 214 -15.75 -32.50 6.52
C ILE A 214 -16.38 -33.82 6.10
N LYS A 215 -16.06 -34.33 4.91
CA LYS A 215 -16.57 -35.61 4.43
C LYS A 215 -16.13 -36.75 5.33
N ASN A 216 -14.88 -36.83 5.73
CA ASN A 216 -14.36 -37.85 6.64
C ASN A 216 -15.00 -37.75 8.04
N MET A 217 -15.21 -36.55 8.56
CA MET A 217 -15.93 -36.35 9.83
C MET A 217 -17.38 -36.88 9.78
N TRP A 218 -18.09 -36.66 8.66
CA TRP A 218 -19.45 -37.17 8.50
C TRP A 218 -19.51 -38.69 8.34
N GLU A 219 -18.48 -39.30 7.72
CA GLU A 219 -18.36 -40.74 7.57
C GLU A 219 -17.98 -41.44 8.89
N GLU A 220 -17.34 -40.76 9.84
CA GLU A 220 -17.04 -41.26 11.18
C GLU A 220 -18.23 -41.17 12.18
N ILE A 221 -19.23 -40.35 11.88
CA ILE A 221 -20.41 -40.13 12.75
C ILE A 221 -21.61 -40.99 12.35
N LEU A 222 -21.58 -41.58 11.14
CA LEU A 222 -22.64 -42.49 10.64
C LEU A 222 -22.24 -43.93 10.76
#